data_d721472ef1b2ad0d9d825a93a4bccde2
#
_entry.id   d721472ef1b2ad0d9d825a93a4bccde2
#
_cell.length_a   1.000
_cell.length_b   1.000
_cell.length_c   1.000
_cell.angle_alpha   90.00
_cell.angle_beta   90.00
_cell.angle_gamma   90.00
#
_symmetry.space_group_name_H-M   'P 1'
#
loop_
_entity.id
_entity.type
_entity.pdbx_description
1 polymer ?
#
loop_
_entity_poly.entity_id
_entity_poly.type
_entity_poly.pdbx_seq_one_letter_code
_entity_poly.pdbx_strand_id
1 'polypeptide(L)'
;NRAISLLKYFYPDSEIVEYYRNQSLEEKLPEINACDILVFAGGPGYCNGFYPRMAPVTDDLNKIKIPVMLLGMGWWEHNSDVVSQYSYQFEEPMRALFQKATEKGLKMGCRDIATVNVLRNNGYDNIAMTGCPAWYDLEHIGITRYTGKGLTSCRKICISDCGNMANWGLAVELTQFVRRFFGNCEIYFVCHRGFPDARLGIEPIMKELNVHFMDISGSDEGFKVYDDCDLHIGFRVHAHIYNLSRRNLSILLEEDARGSSLNETLGLPEIKTKYLQVEKGALQYHINDKIIYQVEDALLNLAENHYCSMENAYRMMNQYFENMKRHILSIKDII
;
A
#
# COMPACT_ATOMS: atom_id res chain seq x y z
N ASN A 1 9.55 3.18 -10.82
CA ASN A 1 8.10 3.15 -10.81
C ASN A 1 7.57 1.76 -11.23
N ARG A 2 6.98 1.00 -10.27
CA ARG A 2 6.57 -0.41 -10.45
C ARG A 2 5.49 -0.61 -11.52
N ALA A 3 4.54 0.32 -11.64
CA ALA A 3 3.48 0.22 -12.64
C ALA A 3 4.06 0.31 -14.06
N ILE A 4 4.98 1.25 -14.30
CA ILE A 4 5.69 1.38 -15.56
C ILE A 4 6.50 0.12 -15.88
N SER A 5 7.24 -0.39 -14.86
CA SER A 5 8.02 -1.63 -15.04
C SER A 5 7.13 -2.81 -15.45
N LEU A 6 5.94 -2.95 -14.84
CA LEU A 6 4.99 -4.00 -15.21
C LEU A 6 4.42 -3.81 -16.61
N LEU A 7 4.01 -2.59 -16.97
CA LEU A 7 3.50 -2.31 -18.30
C LEU A 7 4.57 -2.59 -19.37
N LYS A 8 5.81 -2.13 -19.16
CA LYS A 8 6.95 -2.41 -20.05
C LYS A 8 7.31 -3.90 -20.14
N TYR A 9 7.13 -4.64 -19.04
CA TYR A 9 7.38 -6.09 -19.04
C TYR A 9 6.41 -6.84 -19.97
N PHE A 10 5.14 -6.44 -20.03
CA PHE A 10 4.14 -7.07 -20.89
C PHE A 10 4.03 -6.43 -22.28
N TYR A 11 4.43 -5.16 -22.39
CA TYR A 11 4.43 -4.38 -23.63
C TYR A 11 5.78 -3.65 -23.78
N PRO A 12 6.85 -4.36 -24.11
CA PRO A 12 8.21 -3.79 -24.12
C PRO A 12 8.38 -2.64 -25.11
N ASP A 13 7.67 -2.68 -26.23
CA ASP A 13 7.75 -1.67 -27.29
C ASP A 13 6.79 -0.49 -27.09
N SER A 14 5.98 -0.50 -26.02
CA SER A 14 5.04 0.61 -25.76
C SER A 14 5.77 1.88 -25.37
N GLU A 15 5.28 3.03 -25.81
CA GLU A 15 5.64 4.32 -25.28
C GLU A 15 4.74 4.64 -24.07
N ILE A 16 5.32 5.14 -22.98
CA ILE A 16 4.56 5.48 -21.76
C ILE A 16 4.79 6.95 -21.43
N VAL A 17 3.69 7.71 -21.46
CA VAL A 17 3.67 9.11 -21.00
C VAL A 17 3.15 9.11 -19.57
N GLU A 18 3.89 9.73 -18.64
CA GLU A 18 3.57 9.75 -17.22
C GLU A 18 3.03 11.12 -16.80
N TYR A 19 1.89 11.08 -16.12
CA TYR A 19 1.29 12.26 -15.49
C TYR A 19 1.18 12.07 -13.98
N TYR A 20 1.44 13.13 -13.23
CA TYR A 20 1.32 13.09 -11.77
C TYR A 20 -0.08 13.49 -11.32
N ARG A 21 -0.54 12.91 -10.22
CA ARG A 21 -1.78 13.33 -9.55
C ARG A 21 -1.72 14.79 -9.15
N ASN A 22 -2.89 15.40 -8.96
CA ASN A 22 -3.09 16.80 -8.57
C ASN A 22 -2.70 17.84 -9.65
N GLN A 23 -2.42 17.40 -10.88
CA GLN A 23 -2.25 18.29 -12.02
C GLN A 23 -3.49 18.21 -12.90
N SER A 24 -4.04 19.38 -13.27
CA SER A 24 -5.09 19.41 -14.30
C SER A 24 -4.52 18.93 -15.63
N LEU A 25 -5.20 18.00 -16.26
CA LEU A 25 -4.79 17.43 -17.55
C LEU A 25 -5.71 17.90 -18.71
N GLU A 26 -6.58 18.87 -18.48
CA GLU A 26 -7.52 19.37 -19.51
C GLU A 26 -6.79 19.82 -20.80
N GLU A 27 -5.68 20.54 -20.66
CA GLU A 27 -4.87 20.97 -21.80
C GLU A 27 -4.08 19.83 -22.44
N LYS A 28 -3.93 18.69 -21.74
CA LYS A 28 -3.25 17.49 -22.21
C LYS A 28 -4.18 16.49 -22.90
N LEU A 29 -5.48 16.76 -22.94
CA LEU A 29 -6.44 15.85 -23.58
C LEU A 29 -6.12 15.49 -25.04
N PRO A 30 -5.61 16.39 -25.91
CA PRO A 30 -5.18 16.01 -27.26
C PRO A 30 -4.06 14.96 -27.25
N GLU A 31 -3.07 15.11 -26.35
CA GLU A 31 -1.96 14.18 -26.19
C GLU A 31 -2.45 12.84 -25.61
N ILE A 32 -3.30 12.88 -24.58
CA ILE A 32 -3.93 11.70 -23.97
C ILE A 32 -4.74 10.94 -25.02
N ASN A 33 -5.58 11.61 -25.81
CA ASN A 33 -6.39 10.97 -26.82
C ASN A 33 -5.62 10.47 -28.04
N ALA A 34 -4.34 10.82 -28.18
CA ALA A 34 -3.44 10.24 -29.19
C ALA A 34 -2.80 8.91 -28.70
N CYS A 35 -2.96 8.55 -27.44
CA CYS A 35 -2.52 7.27 -26.90
C CYS A 35 -3.58 6.18 -27.16
N ASP A 36 -3.18 4.91 -26.97
CA ASP A 36 -4.09 3.77 -27.11
C ASP A 36 -4.97 3.57 -25.89
N ILE A 37 -4.48 3.93 -24.70
CA ILE A 37 -5.17 3.72 -23.40
C ILE A 37 -4.70 4.71 -22.33
N LEU A 38 -5.61 5.13 -21.45
CA LEU A 38 -5.30 5.86 -20.21
C LEU A 38 -5.33 4.90 -19.03
N VAL A 39 -4.26 4.84 -18.24
CA VAL A 39 -4.14 3.93 -17.09
C VAL A 39 -4.03 4.69 -15.78
N PHE A 40 -4.98 4.50 -14.86
CA PHE A 40 -4.84 4.91 -13.47
C PHE A 40 -4.22 3.75 -12.68
N ALA A 41 -2.99 3.91 -12.23
CA ALA A 41 -2.20 2.83 -11.67
C ALA A 41 -1.98 2.95 -10.15
N GLY A 42 -2.47 1.93 -9.42
CA GLY A 42 -2.24 1.78 -7.98
C GLY A 42 -2.80 2.90 -7.12
N GLY A 43 -2.36 2.95 -5.86
CA GLY A 43 -2.74 3.98 -4.91
C GLY A 43 -4.19 3.91 -4.41
N PRO A 44 -4.62 4.89 -3.59
CA PRO A 44 -5.97 4.96 -3.05
C PRO A 44 -6.92 5.62 -4.05
N GLY A 45 -7.30 4.92 -5.09
CA GLY A 45 -8.11 5.47 -6.17
C GLY A 45 -9.62 5.16 -6.08
N TYR A 46 -10.03 4.23 -5.21
CA TYR A 46 -11.45 3.95 -4.97
C TYR A 46 -11.92 4.73 -3.72
N CYS A 47 -11.97 6.05 -3.84
CA CYS A 47 -12.53 6.93 -2.81
C CYS A 47 -13.16 8.18 -3.44
N ASN A 48 -14.16 8.76 -2.77
CA ASN A 48 -14.92 9.92 -3.27
C ASN A 48 -14.06 11.17 -3.54
N GLY A 49 -12.87 11.26 -2.95
CA GLY A 49 -11.94 12.34 -3.23
C GLY A 49 -11.00 12.09 -4.40
N PHE A 50 -11.06 10.94 -5.07
CA PHE A 50 -10.10 10.64 -6.13
C PHE A 50 -10.41 11.45 -7.41
N TYR A 51 -11.56 11.25 -8.01
CA TYR A 51 -11.97 12.00 -9.20
C TYR A 51 -13.11 12.99 -8.85
N PRO A 52 -13.04 14.23 -9.31
CA PRO A 52 -11.94 14.84 -10.09
C PRO A 52 -10.83 15.48 -9.25
N ARG A 53 -10.93 15.46 -7.91
CA ARG A 53 -10.07 16.27 -7.03
C ARG A 53 -8.61 15.83 -6.99
N MET A 54 -8.33 14.53 -6.79
CA MET A 54 -6.96 14.00 -6.76
C MET A 54 -6.42 13.65 -8.14
N ALA A 55 -7.32 13.37 -9.08
CA ALA A 55 -7.00 13.07 -10.47
C ALA A 55 -7.85 13.96 -11.40
N PRO A 56 -7.54 15.25 -11.51
CA PRO A 56 -8.29 16.21 -12.31
C PRO A 56 -7.94 16.10 -13.80
N VAL A 57 -8.29 14.98 -14.43
CA VAL A 57 -7.98 14.75 -15.86
C VAL A 57 -8.81 15.68 -16.74
N THR A 58 -10.11 15.78 -16.48
CA THR A 58 -11.07 16.66 -17.17
C THR A 58 -12.34 16.73 -16.35
N ASP A 59 -13.13 17.81 -16.51
CA ASP A 59 -14.45 17.92 -15.91
C ASP A 59 -15.52 17.11 -16.65
N ASP A 60 -15.27 16.73 -17.91
CA ASP A 60 -16.17 15.92 -18.73
C ASP A 60 -15.43 14.68 -19.26
N LEU A 61 -15.70 13.51 -18.65
CA LEU A 61 -15.09 12.24 -19.04
C LEU A 61 -15.40 11.83 -20.50
N ASN A 62 -16.43 12.40 -21.14
CA ASN A 62 -16.72 12.15 -22.56
C ASN A 62 -15.64 12.76 -23.50
N LYS A 63 -14.83 13.68 -23.01
CA LYS A 63 -13.67 14.21 -23.75
C LYS A 63 -12.55 13.19 -23.87
N ILE A 64 -12.48 12.18 -23.00
CA ILE A 64 -11.55 11.06 -23.12
C ILE A 64 -12.11 10.08 -24.16
N LYS A 65 -11.44 9.96 -25.30
CA LYS A 65 -11.92 9.15 -26.44
C LYS A 65 -11.36 7.73 -26.45
N ILE A 66 -10.37 7.48 -25.64
CA ILE A 66 -9.65 6.20 -25.54
C ILE A 66 -10.16 5.39 -24.34
N PRO A 67 -9.90 4.07 -24.29
CA PRO A 67 -10.20 3.24 -23.13
C PRO A 67 -9.51 3.75 -21.86
N VAL A 68 -10.13 3.51 -20.71
CA VAL A 68 -9.60 3.85 -19.39
C VAL A 68 -9.46 2.56 -18.58
N MET A 69 -8.26 2.30 -18.05
CA MET A 69 -7.99 1.15 -17.17
C MET A 69 -7.74 1.59 -15.74
N LEU A 70 -8.38 0.92 -14.79
CA LEU A 70 -8.10 1.04 -13.36
C LEU A 70 -7.22 -0.14 -12.94
N LEU A 71 -5.93 0.11 -12.71
CA LEU A 71 -4.91 -0.93 -12.54
C LEU A 71 -4.50 -1.07 -11.06
N GLY A 72 -5.09 -2.03 -10.35
CA GLY A 72 -4.71 -2.36 -8.98
C GLY A 72 -4.86 -1.21 -7.99
N MET A 73 -5.89 -0.41 -8.16
CA MET A 73 -6.25 0.67 -7.23
C MET A 73 -6.92 0.11 -5.99
N GLY A 74 -6.85 0.83 -4.87
CA GLY A 74 -7.43 0.41 -3.60
C GLY A 74 -8.46 1.39 -3.05
N TRP A 75 -9.41 0.86 -2.29
CA TRP A 75 -10.27 1.66 -1.43
C TRP A 75 -9.46 2.36 -0.33
N TRP A 76 -9.86 3.55 0.03
CA TRP A 76 -9.27 4.30 1.12
C TRP A 76 -10.33 4.96 1.98
N GLU A 77 -10.19 4.72 3.28
CA GLU A 77 -10.92 5.38 4.34
C GLU A 77 -10.03 5.40 5.60
N HIS A 78 -10.29 6.31 6.52
CA HIS A 78 -9.59 6.37 7.80
C HIS A 78 -9.84 5.14 8.67
N ASN A 79 -10.96 4.50 8.48
CA ASN A 79 -11.40 3.32 9.21
C ASN A 79 -11.50 2.14 8.25
N SER A 80 -11.09 0.97 8.69
CA SER A 80 -11.01 -0.24 7.88
C SER A 80 -11.92 -1.36 8.34
N ASP A 81 -12.76 -1.09 9.35
CA ASP A 81 -13.67 -2.08 9.88
C ASP A 81 -14.78 -2.45 8.89
N VAL A 82 -15.43 -3.57 9.16
CA VAL A 82 -16.50 -4.12 8.32
C VAL A 82 -17.67 -3.13 8.15
N VAL A 83 -18.00 -2.37 9.20
CA VAL A 83 -19.10 -1.38 9.14
C VAL A 83 -18.75 -0.30 8.12
N SER A 84 -17.51 0.21 8.13
CA SER A 84 -17.01 1.20 7.17
C SER A 84 -17.05 0.66 5.74
N GLN A 85 -16.64 -0.60 5.52
CA GLN A 85 -16.71 -1.23 4.18
C GLN A 85 -18.14 -1.34 3.66
N TYR A 86 -19.10 -1.75 4.52
CA TYR A 86 -20.49 -1.94 4.11
C TYR A 86 -21.28 -0.64 3.96
N SER A 87 -20.95 0.38 4.74
CA SER A 87 -21.65 1.67 4.70
C SER A 87 -21.12 2.63 3.63
N TYR A 88 -19.94 2.36 3.06
CA TYR A 88 -19.30 3.24 2.09
C TYR A 88 -20.12 3.31 0.78
N GLN A 89 -20.42 4.54 0.34
CA GLN A 89 -21.14 4.80 -0.90
C GLN A 89 -20.31 5.70 -1.81
N PHE A 90 -20.19 5.31 -3.07
CA PHE A 90 -19.52 6.15 -4.06
C PHE A 90 -20.44 7.28 -4.54
N GLU A 91 -19.88 8.48 -4.60
CA GLU A 91 -20.53 9.68 -5.16
C GLU A 91 -20.53 9.65 -6.70
N GLU A 92 -21.38 10.50 -7.30
CA GLU A 92 -21.58 10.52 -8.75
C GLU A 92 -20.30 10.67 -9.59
N PRO A 93 -19.32 11.54 -9.24
CA PRO A 93 -18.09 11.64 -10.04
C PRO A 93 -17.33 10.31 -10.12
N MET A 94 -17.28 9.55 -9.02
CA MET A 94 -16.61 8.24 -9.01
C MET A 94 -17.40 7.20 -9.80
N ARG A 95 -18.74 7.23 -9.75
CA ARG A 95 -19.59 6.33 -10.54
C ARG A 95 -19.41 6.58 -12.04
N ALA A 96 -19.35 7.85 -12.45
CA ALA A 96 -19.06 8.23 -13.84
C ALA A 96 -17.69 7.72 -14.30
N LEU A 97 -16.65 7.83 -13.44
CA LEU A 97 -15.33 7.26 -13.75
C LEU A 97 -15.38 5.73 -13.90
N PHE A 98 -16.12 5.02 -13.05
CA PHE A 98 -16.29 3.56 -13.16
C PHE A 98 -17.00 3.16 -14.43
N GLN A 99 -18.06 3.88 -14.79
CA GLN A 99 -18.74 3.67 -16.06
C GLN A 99 -17.79 3.87 -17.24
N LYS A 100 -17.01 4.95 -17.23
CA LYS A 100 -16.00 5.24 -18.25
C LYS A 100 -14.95 4.13 -18.34
N ALA A 101 -14.45 3.65 -17.21
CA ALA A 101 -13.43 2.61 -17.17
C ALA A 101 -13.94 1.24 -17.65
N THR A 102 -15.25 0.98 -17.55
CA THR A 102 -15.84 -0.31 -17.92
C THR A 102 -16.56 -0.31 -19.27
N GLU A 103 -16.72 0.84 -19.93
CA GLU A 103 -17.48 0.99 -21.19
C GLU A 103 -16.94 0.12 -22.34
N LYS A 104 -15.64 -0.21 -22.34
CA LYS A 104 -14.97 -1.06 -23.32
C LYS A 104 -14.82 -2.51 -22.85
N GLY A 105 -15.50 -2.91 -21.78
CA GLY A 105 -15.46 -4.27 -21.26
C GLY A 105 -14.29 -4.56 -20.32
N LEU A 106 -13.43 -3.58 -20.02
CA LEU A 106 -12.37 -3.74 -19.02
C LEU A 106 -12.96 -3.95 -17.62
N LYS A 107 -12.29 -4.74 -16.82
CA LYS A 107 -12.62 -4.91 -15.41
C LYS A 107 -11.99 -3.80 -14.57
N MET A 108 -12.57 -3.51 -13.43
CA MET A 108 -11.96 -2.65 -12.43
C MET A 108 -10.91 -3.44 -11.64
N GLY A 109 -9.62 -3.10 -11.79
CA GLY A 109 -8.53 -3.78 -11.09
C GLY A 109 -8.43 -3.36 -9.63
N CYS A 110 -8.62 -4.31 -8.71
CA CYS A 110 -8.66 -4.09 -7.26
C CYS A 110 -7.35 -4.50 -6.60
N ARG A 111 -6.85 -3.65 -5.69
CA ARG A 111 -5.63 -3.89 -4.93
C ARG A 111 -5.79 -4.96 -3.86
N ASP A 112 -6.92 -4.98 -3.16
CA ASP A 112 -7.15 -5.75 -1.95
C ASP A 112 -8.60 -6.20 -1.81
N ILE A 113 -8.87 -7.11 -0.88
CA ILE A 113 -10.18 -7.70 -0.68
C ILE A 113 -11.23 -6.70 -0.16
N ALA A 114 -10.82 -5.73 0.66
CA ALA A 114 -11.75 -4.69 1.13
C ALA A 114 -12.24 -3.83 -0.03
N THR A 115 -11.37 -3.53 -0.99
CA THR A 115 -11.77 -2.84 -2.24
C THR A 115 -12.82 -3.65 -3.02
N VAL A 116 -12.62 -4.96 -3.13
CA VAL A 116 -13.60 -5.87 -3.78
C VAL A 116 -14.93 -5.83 -3.04
N ASN A 117 -14.92 -5.90 -1.71
CA ASN A 117 -16.13 -5.86 -0.89
C ASN A 117 -16.89 -4.54 -1.04
N VAL A 118 -16.19 -3.41 -0.95
CA VAL A 118 -16.77 -2.07 -1.10
C VAL A 118 -17.41 -1.90 -2.49
N LEU A 119 -16.74 -2.31 -3.56
CA LEU A 119 -17.29 -2.24 -4.91
C LEU A 119 -18.53 -3.12 -5.06
N ARG A 120 -18.50 -4.36 -4.57
CA ARG A 120 -19.66 -5.27 -4.60
C ARG A 120 -20.84 -4.73 -3.83
N ASN A 121 -20.63 -4.16 -2.65
CA ASN A 121 -21.67 -3.53 -1.85
C ASN A 121 -22.29 -2.31 -2.53
N ASN A 122 -21.60 -1.71 -3.50
CA ASN A 122 -22.10 -0.65 -4.36
C ASN A 122 -22.64 -1.15 -5.71
N GLY A 123 -22.81 -2.47 -5.89
CA GLY A 123 -23.42 -3.09 -7.08
C GLY A 123 -22.47 -3.27 -8.28
N TYR A 124 -21.16 -3.21 -8.07
CA TYR A 124 -20.16 -3.44 -9.12
C TYR A 124 -19.62 -4.87 -9.06
N ASP A 125 -19.85 -5.67 -10.11
CA ASP A 125 -19.36 -7.05 -10.21
C ASP A 125 -18.26 -7.24 -11.27
N ASN A 126 -18.10 -6.29 -12.21
CA ASN A 126 -17.08 -6.33 -13.25
C ASN A 126 -15.70 -5.91 -12.68
N ILE A 127 -15.20 -6.72 -11.75
CA ILE A 127 -13.97 -6.47 -11.00
C ILE A 127 -12.95 -7.59 -11.18
N ALA A 128 -11.68 -7.26 -10.99
CA ALA A 128 -10.58 -8.21 -10.96
C ALA A 128 -9.70 -7.93 -9.73
N MET A 129 -9.55 -8.91 -8.84
CA MET A 129 -8.61 -8.83 -7.73
C MET A 129 -7.20 -9.04 -8.28
N THR A 130 -6.45 -7.96 -8.49
CA THR A 130 -5.16 -7.95 -9.16
C THR A 130 -3.98 -7.74 -8.23
N GLY A 131 -4.22 -7.32 -6.98
CA GLY A 131 -3.16 -6.71 -6.17
C GLY A 131 -2.78 -5.31 -6.67
N CYS A 132 -1.84 -4.68 -6.00
CA CYS A 132 -1.27 -3.39 -6.40
C CYS A 132 -0.03 -3.61 -7.29
N PRO A 133 0.21 -2.80 -8.33
CA PRO A 133 1.49 -2.84 -9.06
C PRO A 133 2.72 -2.78 -8.15
N ALA A 134 2.64 -2.07 -7.03
CA ALA A 134 3.73 -1.97 -6.06
C ALA A 134 4.09 -3.31 -5.36
N TRP A 135 3.20 -4.31 -5.38
CA TRP A 135 3.45 -5.63 -4.78
C TRP A 135 4.45 -6.46 -5.59
N TYR A 136 4.70 -6.09 -6.85
CA TYR A 136 5.40 -6.94 -7.80
C TYR A 136 6.79 -6.37 -8.12
N ASP A 137 7.80 -7.00 -7.56
CA ASP A 137 9.19 -6.88 -8.01
C ASP A 137 9.45 -8.03 -8.99
N LEU A 138 9.70 -7.70 -10.25
CA LEU A 138 9.84 -8.70 -11.30
C LEU A 138 10.98 -9.69 -11.07
N GLU A 139 12.02 -9.27 -10.34
CA GLU A 139 13.14 -10.14 -9.98
C GLU A 139 12.76 -11.18 -8.91
N HIS A 140 11.70 -10.91 -8.13
CA HIS A 140 11.27 -11.75 -7.01
C HIS A 140 9.95 -12.49 -7.27
N ILE A 141 9.33 -12.31 -8.44
CA ILE A 141 8.14 -13.10 -8.83
C ILE A 141 8.52 -14.57 -8.93
N GLY A 142 7.63 -15.45 -8.43
CA GLY A 142 7.85 -16.90 -8.36
C GLY A 142 8.50 -17.37 -7.06
N ILE A 143 9.21 -16.49 -6.32
CA ILE A 143 9.76 -16.84 -5.02
C ILE A 143 8.63 -16.94 -3.99
N THR A 144 8.54 -18.10 -3.32
CA THR A 144 7.50 -18.41 -2.33
C THR A 144 8.05 -18.72 -0.94
N ARG A 145 9.37 -18.90 -0.82
CA ARG A 145 10.03 -19.21 0.44
C ARG A 145 10.79 -18.01 0.98
N TYR A 146 10.80 -17.89 2.29
CA TYR A 146 11.69 -16.98 2.97
C TYR A 146 13.09 -17.60 3.07
N THR A 147 14.09 -16.90 2.57
CA THR A 147 15.49 -17.34 2.58
C THR A 147 16.41 -16.37 3.30
N GLY A 148 15.83 -15.34 3.94
CA GLY A 148 16.56 -14.34 4.69
C GLY A 148 17.03 -14.83 6.06
N LYS A 149 17.56 -13.92 6.84
CA LYS A 149 18.05 -14.21 8.20
C LYS A 149 16.92 -14.45 9.17
N GLY A 150 17.07 -15.38 10.09
CA GLY A 150 16.19 -15.53 11.23
C GLY A 150 16.25 -14.32 12.17
N LEU A 151 15.22 -14.11 12.99
CA LEU A 151 15.11 -12.94 13.88
C LEU A 151 16.32 -12.76 14.81
N THR A 152 16.87 -13.86 15.33
CA THR A 152 18.08 -13.83 16.19
C THR A 152 19.36 -13.45 15.45
N SER A 153 19.33 -13.46 14.12
CA SER A 153 20.46 -13.15 13.24
C SER A 153 20.28 -11.82 12.50
N CYS A 154 19.19 -11.10 12.75
CA CYS A 154 18.96 -9.77 12.21
C CYS A 154 20.09 -8.83 12.62
N ARG A 155 20.62 -8.07 11.67
CA ARG A 155 21.68 -7.07 11.89
C ARG A 155 21.24 -5.66 11.55
N LYS A 156 20.38 -5.50 10.55
CA LYS A 156 19.83 -4.22 10.12
C LYS A 156 18.31 -4.24 10.19
N ILE A 157 17.75 -3.33 10.99
CA ILE A 157 16.31 -3.18 11.18
C ILE A 157 15.91 -1.77 10.78
N CYS A 158 14.87 -1.65 9.93
CA CYS A 158 14.33 -0.37 9.54
C CYS A 158 12.96 -0.16 10.19
N ILE A 159 12.79 0.96 10.89
CA ILE A 159 11.54 1.39 11.48
C ILE A 159 11.01 2.55 10.64
N SER A 160 9.85 2.39 9.99
CA SER A 160 9.24 3.50 9.26
C SER A 160 8.38 4.37 10.16
N ASP A 161 8.41 5.67 9.94
CA ASP A 161 7.64 6.67 10.67
C ASP A 161 6.11 6.47 10.52
N CYS A 162 5.32 7.17 11.33
CA CYS A 162 3.87 7.17 11.25
C CYS A 162 3.34 8.25 10.28
N GLY A 163 2.18 7.98 9.67
CA GLY A 163 1.46 8.95 8.84
C GLY A 163 0.60 9.90 9.65
N ASN A 164 0.13 9.44 10.80
CA ASN A 164 -0.68 10.21 11.74
C ASN A 164 0.17 10.76 12.87
N MET A 165 0.16 12.08 13.06
CA MET A 165 0.90 12.77 14.12
C MET A 165 0.57 12.24 15.52
N ALA A 166 -0.66 11.77 15.76
CA ALA A 166 -1.05 11.19 17.05
C ALA A 166 -0.25 9.92 17.42
N ASN A 167 0.35 9.24 16.46
CA ASN A 167 1.10 8.00 16.67
C ASN A 167 2.62 8.21 16.88
N TRP A 168 3.12 9.46 16.96
CA TRP A 168 4.56 9.69 17.14
C TRP A 168 5.09 9.19 18.48
N GLY A 169 4.31 9.30 19.56
CA GLY A 169 4.65 8.69 20.85
C GLY A 169 4.83 7.17 20.73
N LEU A 170 3.88 6.51 20.06
CA LEU A 170 3.95 5.08 19.77
C LEU A 170 5.16 4.70 18.89
N ALA A 171 5.53 5.55 17.93
CA ALA A 171 6.73 5.31 17.11
C ALA A 171 8.03 5.34 17.95
N VAL A 172 8.09 6.20 18.97
CA VAL A 172 9.20 6.22 19.95
C VAL A 172 9.19 4.94 20.79
N GLU A 173 8.02 4.55 21.35
CA GLU A 173 7.88 3.32 22.14
C GLU A 173 8.26 2.07 21.33
N LEU A 174 7.81 2.00 20.08
CA LEU A 174 8.21 0.94 19.14
C LEU A 174 9.73 0.89 18.97
N THR A 175 10.36 2.04 18.78
CA THR A 175 11.84 2.11 18.61
C THR A 175 12.56 1.67 19.87
N GLN A 176 12.08 2.06 21.06
CA GLN A 176 12.62 1.61 22.33
C GLN A 176 12.44 0.09 22.52
N PHE A 177 11.28 -0.45 22.13
CA PHE A 177 11.03 -1.88 22.15
C PHE A 177 12.00 -2.62 21.23
N VAL A 178 12.13 -2.21 19.97
CA VAL A 178 13.01 -2.82 18.97
C VAL A 178 14.45 -2.80 19.47
N ARG A 179 14.93 -1.68 20.05
CA ARG A 179 16.27 -1.59 20.64
C ARG A 179 16.48 -2.58 21.78
N ARG A 180 15.50 -2.75 22.67
CA ARG A 180 15.60 -3.73 23.77
C ARG A 180 15.56 -5.17 23.27
N PHE A 181 14.66 -5.46 22.31
CA PHE A 181 14.42 -6.81 21.82
C PHE A 181 15.60 -7.35 20.99
N PHE A 182 16.16 -6.51 20.12
CA PHE A 182 17.23 -6.91 19.20
C PHE A 182 18.64 -6.51 19.64
N GLY A 183 18.78 -5.81 20.76
CA GLY A 183 20.09 -5.48 21.34
C GLY A 183 20.98 -4.65 20.42
N ASN A 184 22.09 -5.23 19.95
CA ASN A 184 23.14 -4.52 19.20
C ASN A 184 22.92 -4.44 17.69
N CYS A 185 21.69 -4.65 17.19
CA CYS A 185 21.37 -4.46 15.79
C CYS A 185 21.55 -2.99 15.37
N GLU A 186 21.91 -2.78 14.13
CA GLU A 186 21.86 -1.48 13.47
C GLU A 186 20.39 -1.14 13.20
N ILE A 187 19.91 -0.02 13.73
CA ILE A 187 18.52 0.40 13.61
C ILE A 187 18.46 1.73 12.91
N TYR A 188 17.61 1.80 11.88
CA TYR A 188 17.29 3.02 11.14
C TYR A 188 15.85 3.42 11.42
N PHE A 189 15.64 4.68 11.86
CA PHE A 189 14.31 5.30 11.88
C PHE A 189 14.16 6.12 10.60
N VAL A 190 13.24 5.68 9.73
CA VAL A 190 13.12 6.19 8.35
C VAL A 190 11.88 7.05 8.24
N CYS A 191 12.06 8.37 8.03
CA CYS A 191 11.00 9.34 7.78
C CYS A 191 10.66 9.41 6.30
N HIS A 192 9.38 9.17 5.95
CA HIS A 192 8.85 9.27 4.58
C HIS A 192 8.20 10.62 4.29
N ARG A 193 7.82 11.36 5.31
CA ARG A 193 7.30 12.72 5.19
C ARG A 193 8.18 13.66 5.99
N GLY A 194 8.63 14.74 5.35
CA GLY A 194 9.25 15.85 6.07
C GLY A 194 8.22 16.52 6.98
N PHE A 195 8.27 16.23 8.26
CA PHE A 195 7.56 16.98 9.29
C PHE A 195 8.62 17.72 10.12
N PRO A 196 8.93 19.01 9.79
CA PRO A 196 10.02 19.72 10.46
C PRO A 196 9.88 19.73 11.99
N ASP A 197 8.67 19.98 12.50
CA ASP A 197 8.42 20.07 13.94
C ASP A 197 8.53 18.71 14.66
N ALA A 198 8.02 17.64 14.07
CA ALA A 198 8.14 16.29 14.61
C ALA A 198 9.59 15.79 14.53
N ARG A 199 10.31 16.13 13.48
CA ARG A 199 11.73 15.82 13.32
C ARG A 199 12.58 16.42 14.43
N LEU A 200 12.37 17.69 14.78
CA LEU A 200 13.09 18.38 15.85
C LEU A 200 12.92 17.71 17.21
N GLY A 201 11.76 17.10 17.48
CA GLY A 201 11.50 16.36 18.72
C GLY A 201 11.98 14.91 18.70
N ILE A 202 11.95 14.24 17.56
CA ILE A 202 12.23 12.80 17.44
C ILE A 202 13.71 12.51 17.21
N GLU A 203 14.41 13.29 16.39
CA GLU A 203 15.80 13.04 16.05
C GLU A 203 16.74 12.99 17.28
N PRO A 204 16.62 13.88 18.29
CA PRO A 204 17.40 13.77 19.52
C PRO A 204 17.15 12.45 20.26
N ILE A 205 15.89 12.01 20.34
CA ILE A 205 15.51 10.74 21.01
C ILE A 205 16.11 9.55 20.26
N MET A 206 16.07 9.54 18.94
CA MET A 206 16.71 8.48 18.14
C MET A 206 18.19 8.42 18.37
N LYS A 207 18.86 9.56 18.51
CA LYS A 207 20.29 9.64 18.84
C LYS A 207 20.59 9.06 20.22
N GLU A 208 19.79 9.36 21.23
CA GLU A 208 19.94 8.78 22.59
C GLU A 208 19.75 7.26 22.57
N LEU A 209 18.88 6.74 21.74
CA LEU A 209 18.66 5.31 21.55
C LEU A 209 19.72 4.65 20.66
N ASN A 210 20.72 5.37 20.19
CA ASN A 210 21.70 4.90 19.21
C ASN A 210 21.02 4.34 17.93
N VAL A 211 20.08 5.12 17.37
CA VAL A 211 19.31 4.81 16.17
C VAL A 211 19.65 5.85 15.09
N HIS A 212 19.95 5.38 13.88
CA HIS A 212 20.19 6.24 12.73
C HIS A 212 18.89 6.88 12.27
N PHE A 213 18.84 8.21 12.24
CA PHE A 213 17.69 8.93 11.71
C PHE A 213 17.92 9.23 10.22
N MET A 214 16.96 8.81 9.36
CA MET A 214 17.01 9.07 7.92
C MET A 214 15.73 9.73 7.45
N ASP A 215 15.86 10.84 6.73
CA ASP A 215 14.75 11.49 6.04
C ASP A 215 14.84 11.16 4.53
N ILE A 216 13.87 10.40 4.04
CA ILE A 216 13.76 10.02 2.62
C ILE A 216 12.59 10.72 1.94
N SER A 217 12.02 11.74 2.56
CA SER A 217 10.89 12.48 2.01
C SER A 217 11.22 13.08 0.65
N GLY A 218 10.35 12.82 -0.34
CA GLY A 218 10.53 13.31 -1.70
C GLY A 218 11.63 12.62 -2.52
N SER A 219 12.19 11.50 -2.04
CA SER A 219 13.24 10.77 -2.73
C SER A 219 12.86 9.31 -3.00
N ASP A 220 12.73 8.94 -4.26
CA ASP A 220 12.56 7.53 -4.64
C ASP A 220 13.85 6.71 -4.35
N GLU A 221 15.02 7.33 -4.49
CA GLU A 221 16.30 6.69 -4.16
C GLU A 221 16.46 6.42 -2.67
N GLY A 222 15.80 7.20 -1.82
CA GLY A 222 15.79 6.99 -0.37
C GLY A 222 15.30 5.61 0.05
N PHE A 223 14.44 4.97 -0.76
CA PHE A 223 13.98 3.60 -0.52
C PHE A 223 15.10 2.56 -0.53
N LYS A 224 16.28 2.85 -1.09
CA LYS A 224 17.44 1.96 -1.05
C LYS A 224 17.90 1.63 0.38
N VAL A 225 17.51 2.40 1.39
CA VAL A 225 17.75 2.07 2.81
C VAL A 225 17.17 0.72 3.20
N TYR A 226 16.12 0.28 2.50
CA TYR A 226 15.46 -1.01 2.75
C TYR A 226 16.06 -2.18 1.95
N ASP A 227 17.00 -1.97 1.03
CA ASP A 227 17.51 -3.02 0.13
C ASP A 227 18.23 -4.14 0.89
N ASP A 228 18.99 -3.79 1.93
CA ASP A 228 19.73 -4.71 2.80
C ASP A 228 19.10 -4.82 4.21
N CYS A 229 17.85 -4.43 4.35
CA CYS A 229 17.10 -4.52 5.59
C CYS A 229 16.71 -5.98 5.88
N ASP A 230 17.09 -6.50 7.05
CA ASP A 230 16.70 -7.85 7.47
C ASP A 230 15.26 -7.90 7.98
N LEU A 231 14.77 -6.79 8.57
CA LEU A 231 13.42 -6.67 9.11
C LEU A 231 12.94 -5.21 9.04
N HIS A 232 11.77 -5.00 8.47
CA HIS A 232 11.03 -3.75 8.56
C HIS A 232 9.93 -3.87 9.62
N ILE A 233 9.79 -2.87 10.48
CA ILE A 233 8.65 -2.71 11.40
C ILE A 233 8.21 -1.25 11.35
N GLY A 234 6.93 -0.96 11.19
CA GLY A 234 6.49 0.44 11.26
C GLY A 234 5.15 0.70 10.54
N PHE A 235 4.90 1.97 10.26
CA PHE A 235 3.56 2.42 9.90
C PHE A 235 3.37 2.66 8.39
N ARG A 236 4.47 2.72 7.61
CA ARG A 236 4.39 3.08 6.20
C ARG A 236 4.06 1.88 5.32
N VAL A 237 2.86 1.88 4.76
CA VAL A 237 2.39 0.86 3.81
C VAL A 237 3.37 0.69 2.63
N HIS A 238 3.96 1.78 2.12
CA HIS A 238 4.93 1.70 1.02
C HIS A 238 6.22 0.98 1.44
N ALA A 239 6.76 1.23 2.65
CA ALA A 239 7.91 0.52 3.17
C ALA A 239 7.61 -0.97 3.37
N HIS A 240 6.43 -1.28 3.92
CA HIS A 240 5.96 -2.66 4.10
C HIS A 240 5.87 -3.41 2.77
N ILE A 241 5.18 -2.83 1.78
CA ILE A 241 5.07 -3.40 0.43
C ILE A 241 6.43 -3.56 -0.24
N TYR A 242 7.33 -2.58 -0.08
CA TYR A 242 8.68 -2.65 -0.65
C TYR A 242 9.43 -3.86 -0.16
N ASN A 243 9.42 -4.10 1.17
CA ASN A 243 10.05 -5.27 1.78
C ASN A 243 9.37 -6.57 1.36
N LEU A 244 8.04 -6.67 1.43
CA LEU A 244 7.31 -7.86 1.01
C LEU A 244 7.56 -8.21 -0.47
N SER A 245 7.59 -7.21 -1.35
CA SER A 245 7.83 -7.43 -2.78
C SER A 245 9.19 -8.05 -3.05
N ARG A 246 10.17 -7.82 -2.17
CA ARG A 246 11.53 -8.36 -2.21
C ARG A 246 11.73 -9.60 -1.34
N ARG A 247 10.65 -10.10 -0.75
CA ARG A 247 10.65 -11.29 0.12
C ARG A 247 11.42 -11.08 1.42
N ASN A 248 11.51 -9.83 1.89
CA ASN A 248 12.05 -9.48 3.20
C ASN A 248 10.96 -9.54 4.27
N LEU A 249 11.37 -9.72 5.55
CA LEU A 249 10.45 -9.67 6.68
C LEU A 249 9.90 -8.25 6.88
N SER A 250 8.60 -8.16 7.13
CA SER A 250 7.99 -6.87 7.39
C SER A 250 6.75 -6.99 8.26
N ILE A 251 6.65 -6.15 9.29
CA ILE A 251 5.49 -6.00 10.17
C ILE A 251 4.95 -4.58 10.01
N LEU A 252 3.67 -4.46 9.72
CA LEU A 252 2.97 -3.19 9.56
C LEU A 252 2.07 -2.90 10.76
N LEU A 253 2.21 -1.70 11.32
CA LEU A 253 1.26 -1.11 12.25
C LEU A 253 0.24 -0.30 11.44
N GLU A 254 -1.02 -0.67 11.54
CA GLU A 254 -2.07 -0.21 10.63
C GLU A 254 -2.71 1.08 11.11
N GLU A 255 -2.59 2.15 10.34
CA GLU A 255 -3.16 3.47 10.65
C GLU A 255 -4.50 3.72 9.95
N ASP A 256 -4.72 3.08 8.80
CA ASP A 256 -5.92 3.25 7.96
C ASP A 256 -6.21 2.02 7.09
N ALA A 257 -7.26 2.09 6.30
CA ALA A 257 -7.73 1.01 5.45
C ALA A 257 -6.68 0.44 4.47
N ARG A 258 -5.65 1.22 4.08
CA ARG A 258 -4.62 0.74 3.15
C ARG A 258 -3.78 -0.37 3.76
N GLY A 259 -3.40 -0.20 5.03
CA GLY A 259 -2.61 -1.21 5.75
C GLY A 259 -3.45 -2.42 6.12
N SER A 260 -4.60 -2.19 6.74
CA SER A 260 -5.50 -3.27 7.19
C SER A 260 -5.95 -4.16 6.04
N SER A 261 -6.39 -3.55 4.93
CA SER A 261 -6.83 -4.31 3.76
C SER A 261 -5.71 -5.11 3.10
N LEU A 262 -4.47 -4.60 3.15
CA LEU A 262 -3.30 -5.32 2.66
C LEU A 262 -3.01 -6.56 3.52
N ASN A 263 -2.91 -6.39 4.84
CA ASN A 263 -2.62 -7.48 5.77
C ASN A 263 -3.73 -8.53 5.76
N GLU A 264 -5.00 -8.13 5.78
CA GLU A 264 -6.15 -9.02 5.61
C GLU A 264 -6.05 -9.82 4.30
N THR A 265 -5.75 -9.15 3.19
CA THR A 265 -5.66 -9.80 1.87
C THR A 265 -4.52 -10.80 1.78
N LEU A 266 -3.40 -10.56 2.44
CA LEU A 266 -2.22 -11.41 2.39
C LEU A 266 -2.12 -12.40 3.56
N GLY A 267 -3.06 -12.37 4.50
CA GLY A 267 -3.06 -13.20 5.70
C GLY A 267 -1.89 -12.89 6.64
N LEU A 268 -1.49 -11.63 6.71
CA LEU A 268 -0.43 -11.13 7.59
C LEU A 268 -0.99 -10.71 8.95
N PRO A 269 -0.15 -10.59 10.00
CA PRO A 269 -0.58 -10.11 11.30
C PRO A 269 -1.24 -8.72 11.23
N GLU A 270 -2.44 -8.60 11.76
CA GLU A 270 -3.17 -7.33 11.86
C GLU A 270 -2.85 -6.64 13.18
N ILE A 271 -2.13 -5.51 13.12
CA ILE A 271 -1.77 -4.69 14.28
C ILE A 271 -2.33 -3.29 14.06
N LYS A 272 -3.58 -3.08 14.49
CA LYS A 272 -4.32 -1.83 14.30
C LYS A 272 -3.99 -0.83 15.38
N THR A 273 -3.68 0.42 15.01
CA THR A 273 -3.44 1.51 15.96
C THR A 273 -4.70 1.94 16.71
N LYS A 274 -5.87 1.62 16.18
CA LYS A 274 -7.18 1.84 16.76
C LYS A 274 -8.13 0.71 16.41
N TYR A 275 -9.13 0.47 17.26
CA TYR A 275 -10.17 -0.54 17.05
C TYR A 275 -11.55 0.01 17.39
N LEU A 276 -12.58 -0.57 16.77
CA LEU A 276 -13.97 -0.21 16.97
C LEU A 276 -14.56 -1.04 18.11
N GLN A 277 -15.21 -0.39 19.06
CA GLN A 277 -15.87 -1.05 20.19
C GLN A 277 -17.27 -0.45 20.41
N VAL A 278 -18.19 -1.26 20.92
CA VAL A 278 -19.50 -0.78 21.36
C VAL A 278 -19.38 -0.25 22.79
N GLU A 279 -19.62 1.03 22.99
CA GLU A 279 -19.65 1.67 24.30
C GLU A 279 -20.99 2.40 24.50
N LYS A 280 -21.69 2.07 25.57
CA LYS A 280 -23.02 2.66 25.90
C LYS A 280 -24.02 2.60 24.73
N GLY A 281 -23.97 1.53 23.92
CA GLY A 281 -24.86 1.33 22.77
C GLY A 281 -24.46 2.09 21.50
N ALA A 282 -23.31 2.75 21.47
CA ALA A 282 -22.75 3.42 20.29
C ALA A 282 -21.40 2.81 19.89
N LEU A 283 -21.08 2.84 18.60
CA LEU A 283 -19.77 2.44 18.10
C LEU A 283 -18.77 3.59 18.30
N GLN A 284 -17.65 3.29 18.96
CA GLN A 284 -16.58 4.26 19.24
C GLN A 284 -15.21 3.67 18.90
N TYR A 285 -14.29 4.53 18.43
CA TYR A 285 -12.92 4.13 18.18
C TYR A 285 -12.05 4.38 19.40
N HIS A 286 -11.30 3.35 19.77
CA HIS A 286 -10.34 3.38 20.88
C HIS A 286 -8.92 3.22 20.35
N ILE A 287 -7.97 3.93 20.97
CA ILE A 287 -6.54 3.72 20.74
C ILE A 287 -6.16 2.35 21.28
N ASN A 288 -5.37 1.61 20.54
CA ASN A 288 -4.87 0.32 20.96
C ASN A 288 -3.65 0.49 21.88
N ASP A 289 -3.80 0.23 23.14
CA ASP A 289 -2.74 0.31 24.17
C ASP A 289 -1.87 -0.96 24.25
N LYS A 290 -2.18 -2.01 23.46
CA LYS A 290 -1.48 -3.29 23.44
C LYS A 290 -0.57 -3.48 22.22
N ILE A 291 -0.33 -2.43 21.45
CA ILE A 291 0.38 -2.54 20.15
C ILE A 291 1.77 -3.16 20.33
N ILE A 292 2.54 -2.73 21.31
CA ILE A 292 3.90 -3.24 21.53
C ILE A 292 3.88 -4.74 21.85
N TYR A 293 2.93 -5.21 22.66
CA TYR A 293 2.74 -6.64 22.93
C TYR A 293 2.34 -7.41 21.67
N GLN A 294 1.48 -6.82 20.81
CA GLN A 294 1.08 -7.44 19.56
C GLN A 294 2.25 -7.52 18.57
N VAL A 295 3.14 -6.52 18.55
CA VAL A 295 4.37 -6.57 17.74
C VAL A 295 5.29 -7.66 18.26
N GLU A 296 5.50 -7.77 19.58
CA GLU A 296 6.31 -8.82 20.18
C GLU A 296 5.76 -10.22 19.87
N ASP A 297 4.45 -10.41 20.07
CA ASP A 297 3.74 -11.65 19.75
C ASP A 297 3.87 -12.01 18.26
N ALA A 298 3.70 -11.04 17.36
CA ALA A 298 3.87 -11.25 15.93
C ALA A 298 5.30 -11.67 15.57
N LEU A 299 6.32 -11.08 16.20
CA LEU A 299 7.72 -11.46 15.99
C LEU A 299 7.98 -12.89 16.47
N LEU A 300 7.53 -13.22 17.68
CA LEU A 300 7.72 -14.56 18.25
C LEU A 300 7.00 -15.61 17.40
N ASN A 301 5.76 -15.37 17.02
CA ASN A 301 4.97 -16.24 16.16
C ASN A 301 5.63 -16.45 14.77
N LEU A 302 6.24 -15.41 14.20
CA LEU A 302 6.99 -15.54 12.94
C LEU A 302 8.14 -16.55 13.07
N ALA A 303 8.90 -16.49 14.16
CA ALA A 303 10.02 -17.40 14.40
C ALA A 303 9.54 -18.82 14.70
N GLU A 304 8.56 -18.98 15.60
CA GLU A 304 8.02 -20.28 16.04
C GLU A 304 7.39 -21.06 14.88
N ASN A 305 6.68 -20.36 14.00
CA ASN A 305 6.04 -20.94 12.82
C ASN A 305 6.94 -20.95 11.57
N HIS A 306 8.27 -20.85 11.75
CA HIS A 306 9.25 -20.92 10.65
C HIS A 306 8.87 -20.00 9.46
N TYR A 307 8.40 -18.78 9.74
CA TYR A 307 8.01 -17.76 8.75
C TYR A 307 6.86 -18.16 7.80
N CYS A 308 6.07 -19.17 8.15
CA CYS A 308 5.00 -19.69 7.28
C CYS A 308 3.98 -18.61 6.84
N SER A 309 3.65 -17.64 7.70
CA SER A 309 2.74 -16.55 7.34
C SER A 309 3.31 -15.67 6.23
N MET A 310 4.61 -15.36 6.26
CA MET A 310 5.30 -14.63 5.21
C MET A 310 5.32 -15.42 3.90
N GLU A 311 5.63 -16.72 3.96
CA GLU A 311 5.61 -17.58 2.78
C GLU A 311 4.21 -17.72 2.17
N ASN A 312 3.16 -17.73 3.00
CA ASN A 312 1.78 -17.69 2.52
C ASN A 312 1.50 -16.37 1.80
N ALA A 313 1.89 -15.24 2.37
CA ALA A 313 1.74 -13.94 1.73
C ALA A 313 2.47 -13.89 0.37
N TYR A 314 3.68 -14.43 0.27
CA TYR A 314 4.42 -14.50 -1.01
C TYR A 314 3.72 -15.37 -2.05
N ARG A 315 3.12 -16.51 -1.63
CA ARG A 315 2.30 -17.35 -2.52
C ARG A 315 1.07 -16.59 -3.02
N MET A 316 0.37 -15.89 -2.12
CA MET A 316 -0.79 -15.08 -2.51
C MET A 316 -0.41 -13.95 -3.45
N MET A 317 0.70 -13.23 -3.20
CA MET A 317 1.21 -12.20 -4.11
C MET A 317 1.47 -12.77 -5.50
N ASN A 318 2.06 -13.97 -5.61
CA ASN A 318 2.30 -14.63 -6.91
C ASN A 318 0.99 -15.02 -7.60
N GLN A 319 -0.03 -15.48 -6.86
CA GLN A 319 -1.36 -15.76 -7.43
C GLN A 319 -2.03 -14.48 -7.97
N TYR A 320 -1.96 -13.38 -7.21
CA TYR A 320 -2.50 -12.10 -7.65
C TYR A 320 -1.70 -11.50 -8.82
N PHE A 321 -0.41 -11.82 -8.93
CA PHE A 321 0.38 -11.45 -10.10
C PHE A 321 -0.18 -12.07 -11.40
N GLU A 322 -0.63 -13.32 -11.37
CA GLU A 322 -1.28 -13.93 -12.53
C GLU A 322 -2.60 -13.24 -12.90
N ASN A 323 -3.33 -12.72 -11.91
CA ASN A 323 -4.51 -11.89 -12.17
C ASN A 323 -4.12 -10.53 -12.74
N MET A 324 -3.09 -9.88 -12.22
CA MET A 324 -2.52 -8.63 -12.73
C MET A 324 -2.09 -8.80 -14.19
N LYS A 325 -1.36 -9.87 -14.49
CA LYS A 325 -0.94 -10.22 -15.85
C LYS A 325 -2.14 -10.32 -16.80
N ARG A 326 -3.15 -11.12 -16.42
CA ARG A 326 -4.37 -11.27 -17.24
C ARG A 326 -5.09 -9.93 -17.44
N HIS A 327 -5.14 -9.12 -16.41
CA HIS A 327 -5.77 -7.80 -16.47
C HIS A 327 -5.00 -6.85 -17.39
N ILE A 328 -3.68 -6.79 -17.30
CA ILE A 328 -2.85 -5.99 -18.22
C ILE A 328 -2.99 -6.50 -19.66
N LEU A 329 -2.93 -7.83 -19.87
CA LEU A 329 -3.01 -8.40 -21.22
C LEU A 329 -4.38 -8.22 -21.88
N SER A 330 -5.46 -7.99 -21.12
CA SER A 330 -6.79 -7.68 -21.69
C SER A 330 -6.84 -6.34 -22.43
N ILE A 331 -5.81 -5.51 -22.34
CA ILE A 331 -5.66 -4.31 -23.17
C ILE A 331 -5.68 -4.67 -24.66
N LYS A 332 -5.10 -5.80 -25.05
CA LYS A 332 -5.04 -6.27 -26.46
C LYS A 332 -6.42 -6.55 -27.05
N ASP A 333 -7.42 -6.79 -26.21
CA ASP A 333 -8.76 -7.15 -26.66
C ASP A 333 -9.59 -5.90 -27.00
N ILE A 334 -9.07 -4.69 -26.71
CA ILE A 334 -9.82 -3.43 -26.81
C ILE A 334 -9.14 -2.31 -27.61
N ILE A 335 -7.84 -2.48 -27.96
CA ILE A 335 -7.05 -1.53 -28.81
C ILE A 335 -6.75 -2.17 -30.22
#